data_e8b0289e74cafed4ec161682dfbe4701
#
_entry.id   e8b0289e74cafed4ec161682dfbe4701
#
_cell.length_a   1.000
_cell.length_b   1.000
_cell.length_c   1.000
_cell.angle_alpha   90.00
_cell.angle_beta   90.00
_cell.angle_gamma   90.00
#
_symmetry.space_group_name_H-M   'P 1'
#
loop_
_entity.id
_entity.type
_entity.pdbx_description
1 polymer ?
#
loop_
_entity_poly.entity_id
_entity_poly.type
_entity_poly.pdbx_seq_one_letter_code
_entity_poly.pdbx_strand_id
1 'polypeptide(L)'
;MSGRRIKLRLSAALVAAGALVALAAWPAYLSGKTQLGSRAAAAVAVKPDWRVRDANIAFLESRAGRVRGDMLTPRMLATEYLQRYRERGDIGDVQRAERAARRSLAAQPRGNIAGEASLAGVLLTLHRFREAKAAVLRARAWRRDDAGLAAEEAALDLELGDVGGARRIIATFPEDTAFDVVAARLDEETGHLDDARARVARAMARADTIYDTPAERRAWLHARSGELALEAGDVAAAGRATGEALAIFPTHLRALTIAARVALANGDLPAAEAQAQRAVAIQPNPEVLGLLGDAQSARGETAAAAATRDVLLAVARIGDALHVNDRLIALWEADHGVRVDHAYGIARRDLAVRDDIYAEDALAWTAARSGRWAIARESIAKALRYGTHDPAILRHAAEITAHLDASDLSPAVIPRIRAMAAN
;
A
#
# COMPACT_ATOMS: atom_id res chain seq x y z
N MET A 1 -5.21 -9.83 -49.59
CA MET A 1 -5.58 -10.18 -48.21
C MET A 1 -4.47 -9.70 -47.31
N SER A 2 -4.61 -8.49 -46.79
CA SER A 2 -3.56 -7.80 -46.03
C SER A 2 -3.89 -7.93 -44.54
N GLY A 3 -3.11 -8.75 -43.82
CA GLY A 3 -3.20 -8.90 -42.38
C GLY A 3 -2.56 -7.70 -41.67
N ARG A 4 -3.37 -6.80 -41.14
CA ARG A 4 -2.93 -5.76 -40.24
C ARG A 4 -2.47 -6.42 -38.92
N ARG A 5 -1.17 -6.53 -38.72
CA ARG A 5 -0.57 -6.85 -37.42
C ARG A 5 -0.77 -5.62 -36.51
N ILE A 6 -1.70 -5.76 -35.59
CA ILE A 6 -1.84 -4.85 -34.45
C ILE A 6 -0.61 -5.10 -33.57
N LYS A 7 0.38 -4.19 -33.65
CA LYS A 7 1.45 -4.14 -32.66
C LYS A 7 0.87 -3.61 -31.38
N LEU A 8 0.43 -4.51 -30.49
CA LEU A 8 0.24 -4.17 -29.08
C LEU A 8 1.61 -3.73 -28.54
N ARG A 9 1.79 -2.44 -28.36
CA ARG A 9 2.83 -1.92 -27.47
C ARG A 9 2.38 -2.22 -26.04
N LEU A 10 2.69 -3.41 -25.59
CA LEU A 10 2.71 -3.74 -24.16
C LEU A 10 3.83 -2.90 -23.53
N SER A 11 3.51 -1.67 -23.18
CA SER A 11 4.33 -0.92 -22.22
C SER A 11 4.36 -1.75 -20.96
N ALA A 12 5.55 -2.03 -20.44
CA ALA A 12 5.78 -2.76 -19.20
C ALA A 12 5.25 -1.96 -18.00
N ALA A 13 3.92 -1.87 -17.87
CA ALA A 13 3.19 -1.18 -16.82
C ALA A 13 2.54 -2.22 -15.91
N LEU A 14 3.39 -3.02 -15.29
CA LEU A 14 2.92 -4.06 -14.38
C LEU A 14 3.86 -4.11 -13.22
N VAL A 15 3.52 -3.46 -12.15
CA VAL A 15 3.97 -3.78 -10.80
C VAL A 15 3.55 -2.74 -9.79
N ALA A 16 3.06 -3.21 -8.71
CA ALA A 16 2.85 -2.62 -7.41
C ALA A 16 1.42 -2.25 -7.05
N ALA A 17 0.67 -3.26 -6.71
CA ALA A 17 -0.32 -3.12 -5.67
C ALA A 17 0.30 -3.65 -4.40
N GLY A 18 0.57 -2.81 -3.48
CA GLY A 18 1.19 -3.16 -2.21
C GLY A 18 1.91 -2.01 -1.54
N ALA A 19 1.70 -0.80 -2.01
CA ALA A 19 2.15 0.40 -1.30
C ALA A 19 1.20 0.71 -0.13
N LEU A 20 1.01 -0.26 0.74
CA LEU A 20 0.56 -0.05 2.10
C LEU A 20 1.74 0.51 2.87
N VAL A 21 1.59 1.71 3.40
CA VAL A 21 2.56 2.37 4.26
C VAL A 21 3.85 2.84 3.56
N ALA A 22 3.74 3.56 2.49
CA ALA A 22 4.76 4.54 2.25
C ALA A 22 4.27 5.84 2.88
N LEU A 23 4.95 6.28 3.93
CA LEU A 23 5.05 7.68 4.29
C LEU A 23 4.27 8.19 5.47
N ALA A 24 4.72 7.78 6.56
CA ALA A 24 4.64 8.62 7.73
C ALA A 24 5.67 9.79 7.69
N ALA A 25 6.66 9.74 6.84
CA ALA A 25 7.75 10.68 6.96
C ALA A 25 8.21 11.25 5.62
N TRP A 26 7.44 12.16 5.08
CA TRP A 26 8.06 13.22 4.30
C TRP A 26 8.54 14.28 5.28
N PRO A 27 9.83 14.65 5.25
CA PRO A 27 10.37 15.52 6.28
C PRO A 27 9.62 16.86 6.33
N ALA A 28 9.26 17.27 7.53
CA ALA A 28 8.98 18.65 7.89
C ALA A 28 10.18 19.59 7.59
N TYR A 29 10.97 19.23 6.61
CA TYR A 29 12.27 19.81 6.31
C TYR A 29 12.23 21.09 5.50
N LEU A 30 11.02 21.49 5.04
CA LEU A 30 10.83 22.77 4.34
C LEU A 30 9.97 23.77 5.10
N SER A 31 9.47 23.42 6.27
CA SER A 31 8.80 24.41 7.12
C SER A 31 9.79 25.16 7.97
N GLY A 32 10.52 26.08 7.38
CA GLY A 32 11.01 27.22 8.12
C GLY A 32 9.80 27.87 8.81
N LYS A 33 9.83 27.91 10.16
CA LYS A 33 8.82 28.58 10.97
C LYS A 33 8.72 30.04 10.53
N THR A 34 7.70 30.35 9.73
CA THR A 34 7.16 31.70 9.62
C THR A 34 5.69 31.59 9.94
N GLN A 35 5.35 31.91 11.20
CA GLN A 35 4.00 32.31 11.56
C GLN A 35 3.69 33.59 10.75
N LEU A 36 2.97 33.44 9.66
CA LEU A 36 2.28 34.55 9.02
C LEU A 36 0.82 34.49 9.45
N GLY A 37 0.44 35.56 10.13
CA GLY A 37 -0.88 35.74 10.72
C GLY A 37 -2.03 35.56 9.75
N SER A 38 -3.15 35.13 10.31
CA SER A 38 -4.45 34.98 9.68
C SER A 38 -4.87 36.28 8.98
N ARG A 39 -4.73 36.32 7.66
CA ARG A 39 -5.53 37.18 6.79
C ARG A 39 -6.26 36.21 5.84
N ALA A 40 -7.59 36.35 5.84
CA ALA A 40 -8.44 35.71 4.84
C ALA A 40 -7.95 36.17 3.46
N ALA A 41 -7.05 35.45 2.85
CA ALA A 41 -6.68 35.59 1.46
C ALA A 41 -7.81 34.99 0.64
N ALA A 42 -8.39 35.83 -0.25
CA ALA A 42 -9.26 35.34 -1.31
C ALA A 42 -8.58 34.09 -1.92
N ALA A 43 -9.32 32.99 -1.97
CA ALA A 43 -8.82 31.74 -2.51
C ALA A 43 -8.44 31.96 -3.97
N VAL A 44 -7.17 32.24 -4.22
CA VAL A 44 -6.61 32.08 -5.55
C VAL A 44 -6.79 30.60 -5.87
N ALA A 45 -7.55 30.31 -6.95
CA ALA A 45 -7.77 28.94 -7.40
C ALA A 45 -6.41 28.35 -7.81
N VAL A 46 -5.71 27.79 -6.83
CA VAL A 46 -4.43 27.12 -7.04
C VAL A 46 -4.73 25.88 -7.89
N LYS A 47 -4.09 25.79 -9.06
CA LYS A 47 -4.21 24.59 -9.88
C LYS A 47 -3.79 23.39 -9.04
N PRO A 48 -4.57 22.28 -9.05
CA PRO A 48 -4.18 21.07 -8.33
C PRO A 48 -2.74 20.66 -8.65
N ASP A 49 -1.98 20.28 -7.64
CA ASP A 49 -0.54 20.02 -7.75
C ASP A 49 -0.19 18.97 -8.81
N TRP A 50 -1.03 17.92 -8.99
CA TRP A 50 -0.83 16.90 -10.03
C TRP A 50 -0.94 17.45 -11.48
N ARG A 51 -1.63 18.59 -11.70
CA ARG A 51 -1.73 19.22 -13.03
C ARG A 51 -0.48 19.97 -13.45
N VAL A 52 0.36 20.34 -12.49
CA VAL A 52 1.64 21.03 -12.75
C VAL A 52 2.84 20.11 -12.64
N ARG A 53 2.64 18.85 -12.25
CA ARG A 53 3.70 17.87 -12.01
C ARG A 53 4.65 17.67 -13.20
N ASP A 54 4.08 17.53 -14.41
CA ASP A 54 4.88 17.36 -15.63
C ASP A 54 5.74 18.57 -15.93
N ALA A 55 5.21 19.78 -15.68
CA ALA A 55 5.99 21.01 -15.86
C ALA A 55 7.14 21.12 -14.86
N ASN A 56 6.91 20.73 -13.60
CA ASN A 56 7.96 20.67 -12.58
C ASN A 56 9.06 19.69 -12.98
N ILE A 57 8.68 18.49 -13.40
CA ILE A 57 9.64 17.48 -13.86
C ILE A 57 10.45 18.00 -15.06
N ALA A 58 9.79 18.52 -16.08
CA ALA A 58 10.47 19.04 -17.27
C ALA A 58 11.45 20.18 -16.92
N PHE A 59 11.06 21.07 -16.00
CA PHE A 59 11.93 22.11 -15.49
C PHE A 59 13.18 21.52 -14.81
N LEU A 60 13.00 20.56 -13.89
CA LEU A 60 14.11 19.92 -13.19
C LEU A 60 14.99 19.10 -14.13
N GLU A 61 14.42 18.37 -15.09
CA GLU A 61 15.17 17.66 -16.14
C GLU A 61 16.05 18.60 -16.95
N SER A 62 15.51 19.77 -17.30
CA SER A 62 16.26 20.79 -18.04
C SER A 62 17.49 21.32 -17.28
N ARG A 63 17.48 21.23 -15.96
CA ARG A 63 18.59 21.64 -15.08
C ARG A 63 19.54 20.52 -14.72
N ALA A 64 19.06 19.28 -14.77
CA ALA A 64 19.84 18.12 -14.36
C ALA A 64 21.12 17.97 -15.20
N GLY A 65 22.25 17.92 -14.54
CA GLY A 65 23.56 17.78 -15.18
C GLY A 65 24.24 19.08 -15.65
N ARG A 66 23.58 20.23 -15.49
CA ARG A 66 24.20 21.54 -15.82
C ARG A 66 25.26 21.96 -14.80
N VAL A 67 25.12 21.51 -13.55
CA VAL A 67 26.02 21.83 -12.45
C VAL A 67 26.76 20.57 -12.01
N ARG A 68 28.08 20.62 -11.99
CA ARG A 68 28.91 19.51 -11.51
C ARG A 68 28.72 19.34 -10.01
N GLY A 69 28.46 18.12 -9.54
CA GLY A 69 28.24 17.84 -8.12
C GLY A 69 26.86 18.27 -7.59
N ASP A 70 25.91 18.59 -8.48
CA ASP A 70 24.55 18.92 -8.10
C ASP A 70 23.85 17.68 -7.50
N MET A 71 23.61 17.74 -6.19
CA MET A 71 22.85 16.71 -5.47
C MET A 71 21.38 17.10 -5.28
N LEU A 72 21.01 18.37 -5.46
CA LEU A 72 19.66 18.88 -5.19
C LEU A 72 18.69 18.54 -6.31
N THR A 73 19.04 18.89 -7.55
CA THR A 73 18.14 18.65 -8.71
C THR A 73 17.81 17.16 -8.87
N PRO A 74 18.77 16.21 -8.82
CA PRO A 74 18.44 14.79 -8.88
C PRO A 74 17.54 14.35 -7.70
N ARG A 75 17.75 14.86 -6.49
CA ARG A 75 16.89 14.55 -5.36
C ARG A 75 15.46 15.03 -5.59
N MET A 76 15.28 16.28 -6.02
CA MET A 76 13.96 16.83 -6.35
C MET A 76 13.27 16.03 -7.45
N LEU A 77 14.01 15.61 -8.49
CA LEU A 77 13.50 14.73 -9.54
C LEU A 77 13.03 13.37 -8.97
N ALA A 78 13.78 12.78 -8.04
CA ALA A 78 13.38 11.53 -7.40
C ALA A 78 12.02 11.68 -6.70
N THR A 79 11.83 12.80 -6.00
CA THR A 79 10.58 13.15 -5.34
C THR A 79 9.42 13.31 -6.33
N GLU A 80 9.61 14.11 -7.37
CA GLU A 80 8.57 14.43 -8.34
C GLU A 80 8.16 13.18 -9.16
N TYR A 81 9.12 12.33 -9.56
CA TYR A 81 8.83 11.08 -10.23
C TYR A 81 8.06 10.11 -9.32
N LEU A 82 8.48 9.96 -8.05
CA LEU A 82 7.80 9.09 -7.11
C LEU A 82 6.37 9.57 -6.82
N GLN A 83 6.17 10.89 -6.72
CA GLN A 83 4.84 11.48 -6.56
C GLN A 83 3.99 11.26 -7.82
N ARG A 84 4.55 11.42 -9.03
CA ARG A 84 3.83 11.16 -10.28
C ARG A 84 3.43 9.70 -10.42
N TYR A 85 4.28 8.78 -9.97
CA TYR A 85 3.94 7.37 -9.88
C TYR A 85 2.70 7.13 -9.01
N ARG A 86 2.62 7.74 -7.83
CA ARG A 86 1.46 7.62 -6.93
C ARG A 86 0.17 8.16 -7.58
N GLU A 87 0.32 9.20 -8.39
CA GLU A 87 -0.79 9.84 -9.08
C GLU A 87 -1.28 9.06 -10.31
N ARG A 88 -0.39 8.32 -11.00
CA ARG A 88 -0.66 7.75 -12.34
C ARG A 88 -0.34 6.26 -12.49
N GLY A 89 0.37 5.66 -11.55
CA GLY A 89 0.73 4.24 -11.60
C GLY A 89 1.83 3.86 -12.61
N ASP A 90 2.52 4.81 -13.26
CA ASP A 90 3.59 4.49 -14.22
C ASP A 90 4.86 4.02 -13.51
N ILE A 91 5.14 2.71 -13.57
CA ILE A 91 6.35 2.11 -12.97
C ILE A 91 7.65 2.69 -13.53
N GLY A 92 7.64 3.20 -14.75
CA GLY A 92 8.78 3.90 -15.33
C GLY A 92 9.20 5.11 -14.50
N ASP A 93 8.27 5.75 -13.79
CA ASP A 93 8.58 6.84 -12.87
C ASP A 93 9.31 6.36 -11.62
N VAL A 94 9.00 5.19 -11.09
CA VAL A 94 9.74 4.62 -9.94
C VAL A 94 11.20 4.34 -10.35
N GLN A 95 11.40 3.80 -11.55
CA GLN A 95 12.76 3.57 -12.08
C GLN A 95 13.52 4.89 -12.32
N ARG A 96 12.83 5.93 -12.82
CA ARG A 96 13.41 7.27 -12.96
C ARG A 96 13.75 7.86 -11.58
N ALA A 97 12.88 7.69 -10.61
CA ALA A 97 13.10 8.13 -9.23
C ALA A 97 14.32 7.44 -8.59
N GLU A 98 14.45 6.11 -8.76
CA GLU A 98 15.62 5.37 -8.25
C GLU A 98 16.93 5.90 -8.84
N ARG A 99 16.99 6.04 -10.17
CA ARG A 99 18.18 6.59 -10.84
C ARG A 99 18.51 8.00 -10.35
N ALA A 100 17.50 8.82 -10.15
CA ALA A 100 17.66 10.19 -9.68
C ALA A 100 18.16 10.23 -8.22
N ALA A 101 17.59 9.43 -7.31
CA ALA A 101 18.05 9.33 -5.93
C ALA A 101 19.50 8.85 -5.86
N ARG A 102 19.87 7.82 -6.62
CA ARG A 102 21.26 7.32 -6.70
C ARG A 102 22.23 8.36 -7.26
N ARG A 103 21.82 9.17 -8.25
CA ARG A 103 22.63 10.29 -8.76
C ARG A 103 22.86 11.36 -7.69
N SER A 104 21.84 11.68 -6.89
CA SER A 104 21.99 12.61 -5.76
C SER A 104 23.03 12.10 -4.76
N LEU A 105 22.95 10.81 -4.40
CA LEU A 105 23.90 10.18 -3.49
C LEU A 105 25.31 10.08 -4.07
N ALA A 106 25.45 9.83 -5.36
CA ALA A 106 26.77 9.83 -6.04
C ALA A 106 27.41 11.23 -6.05
N ALA A 107 26.60 12.30 -6.18
CA ALA A 107 27.09 13.68 -6.11
C ALA A 107 27.51 14.09 -4.69
N GLN A 108 26.84 13.57 -3.66
CA GLN A 108 27.18 13.77 -2.24
C GLN A 108 27.08 12.44 -1.48
N PRO A 109 28.15 11.64 -1.41
CA PRO A 109 28.12 10.31 -0.80
C PRO A 109 28.01 10.28 0.73
N ARG A 110 28.26 11.39 1.41
CA ARG A 110 28.23 11.47 2.88
C ARG A 110 27.32 12.61 3.34
N GLY A 111 26.51 12.37 4.36
CA GLY A 111 25.63 13.38 4.94
C GLY A 111 24.48 13.82 4.02
N ASN A 112 24.20 13.11 2.95
CA ASN A 112 23.06 13.38 2.09
C ASN A 112 21.79 12.67 2.61
N ILE A 113 21.34 13.13 3.78
CA ILE A 113 20.22 12.55 4.52
C ILE A 113 18.97 12.48 3.65
N ALA A 114 18.64 13.56 2.96
CA ALA A 114 17.45 13.63 2.15
C ALA A 114 17.57 12.77 0.86
N GLY A 115 18.79 12.55 0.35
CA GLY A 115 19.04 11.59 -0.74
C GLY A 115 18.80 10.15 -0.30
N GLU A 116 19.25 9.79 0.92
CA GLU A 116 18.99 8.47 1.51
C GLU A 116 17.49 8.26 1.77
N ALA A 117 16.80 9.24 2.34
CA ALA A 117 15.34 9.18 2.54
C ALA A 117 14.58 9.04 1.21
N SER A 118 14.97 9.79 0.18
CA SER A 118 14.37 9.65 -1.15
C SER A 118 14.61 8.24 -1.73
N LEU A 119 15.81 7.69 -1.58
CA LEU A 119 16.12 6.33 -2.01
C LEU A 119 15.31 5.30 -1.23
N ALA A 120 15.17 5.47 0.09
CA ALA A 120 14.37 4.60 0.94
C ALA A 120 12.92 4.55 0.48
N GLY A 121 12.29 5.70 0.23
CA GLY A 121 10.91 5.77 -0.27
C GLY A 121 10.71 5.08 -1.63
N VAL A 122 11.70 5.19 -2.52
CA VAL A 122 11.70 4.47 -3.81
C VAL A 122 11.84 2.96 -3.62
N LEU A 123 12.78 2.53 -2.78
CA LEU A 123 13.04 1.11 -2.49
C LEU A 123 11.85 0.47 -1.78
N LEU A 124 11.18 1.19 -0.88
CA LEU A 124 9.94 0.77 -0.26
C LEU A 124 8.84 0.54 -1.31
N THR A 125 8.69 1.45 -2.26
CA THR A 125 7.73 1.32 -3.37
C THR A 125 8.05 0.11 -4.27
N LEU A 126 9.33 -0.26 -4.39
CA LEU A 126 9.79 -1.45 -5.12
C LEU A 126 9.76 -2.72 -4.27
N HIS A 127 9.23 -2.69 -3.05
CA HIS A 127 9.21 -3.80 -2.09
C HIS A 127 10.61 -4.34 -1.71
N ARG A 128 11.64 -3.52 -1.88
CA ARG A 128 13.03 -3.83 -1.48
C ARG A 128 13.27 -3.38 -0.03
N PHE A 129 12.47 -3.92 0.90
CA PHE A 129 12.36 -3.44 2.28
C PHE A 129 13.67 -3.43 3.05
N ARG A 130 14.49 -4.48 2.92
CA ARG A 130 15.80 -4.55 3.60
C ARG A 130 16.76 -3.46 3.11
N GLU A 131 16.75 -3.17 1.81
CA GLU A 131 17.58 -2.09 1.25
C GLU A 131 17.03 -0.71 1.63
N ALA A 132 15.70 -0.54 1.67
CA ALA A 132 15.06 0.66 2.15
C ALA A 132 15.44 0.93 3.61
N LYS A 133 15.36 -0.08 4.49
CA LYS A 133 15.78 0.02 5.90
C LYS A 133 17.24 0.42 6.03
N ALA A 134 18.13 -0.18 5.23
CA ALA A 134 19.54 0.20 5.22
C ALA A 134 19.75 1.67 4.82
N ALA A 135 18.97 2.21 3.86
CA ALA A 135 19.04 3.62 3.49
C ALA A 135 18.55 4.55 4.62
N VAL A 136 17.43 4.21 5.28
CA VAL A 136 16.94 4.96 6.45
C VAL A 136 17.96 4.96 7.57
N LEU A 137 18.58 3.83 7.89
CA LEU A 137 19.60 3.73 8.94
C LEU A 137 20.84 4.58 8.62
N ARG A 138 21.26 4.67 7.33
CA ARG A 138 22.34 5.58 6.93
C ARG A 138 21.94 7.04 7.13
N ALA A 139 20.71 7.42 6.82
CA ALA A 139 20.20 8.77 7.09
C ALA A 139 20.16 9.07 8.58
N ARG A 140 19.63 8.14 9.40
CA ARG A 140 19.55 8.28 10.86
C ARG A 140 20.91 8.34 11.56
N ALA A 141 21.95 7.75 10.99
CA ALA A 141 23.30 7.87 11.53
C ALA A 141 23.77 9.34 11.61
N TRP A 142 23.23 10.23 10.77
CA TRP A 142 23.49 11.67 10.78
C TRP A 142 22.46 12.47 11.57
N ARG A 143 21.26 11.94 11.77
CA ARG A 143 20.14 12.59 12.48
C ARG A 143 19.36 11.58 13.30
N ARG A 144 19.89 11.24 14.46
CA ARG A 144 19.32 10.20 15.32
C ARG A 144 17.94 10.56 15.87
N ASP A 145 17.72 11.84 16.15
CA ASP A 145 16.50 12.36 16.78
C ASP A 145 15.46 12.85 15.74
N ASP A 146 15.65 12.54 14.46
CA ASP A 146 14.69 12.89 13.41
C ASP A 146 13.49 11.96 13.49
N ALA A 147 12.35 12.48 13.97
CA ALA A 147 11.11 11.74 14.14
C ALA A 147 10.58 11.15 12.81
N GLY A 148 10.76 11.87 11.70
CA GLY A 148 10.35 11.42 10.38
C GLY A 148 11.12 10.18 9.95
N LEU A 149 12.45 10.19 10.05
CA LEU A 149 13.28 9.03 9.72
C LEU A 149 13.03 7.85 10.67
N ALA A 150 12.75 8.14 11.95
CA ALA A 150 12.40 7.11 12.92
C ALA A 150 11.05 6.46 12.60
N ALA A 151 10.06 7.24 12.16
CA ALA A 151 8.77 6.71 11.70
C ALA A 151 8.90 5.86 10.42
N GLU A 152 9.79 6.25 9.49
CA GLU A 152 10.12 5.43 8.33
C GLU A 152 10.79 4.09 8.73
N GLU A 153 11.70 4.11 9.70
CA GLU A 153 12.31 2.87 10.21
C GLU A 153 11.25 1.97 10.85
N ALA A 154 10.37 2.53 11.71
CA ALA A 154 9.29 1.77 12.33
C ALA A 154 8.33 1.17 11.29
N ALA A 155 8.02 1.91 10.21
CA ALA A 155 7.21 1.40 9.10
C ALA A 155 7.89 0.22 8.39
N LEU A 156 9.20 0.30 8.15
CA LEU A 156 9.98 -0.78 7.55
C LEU A 156 10.13 -1.98 8.48
N ASP A 157 10.16 -1.75 9.80
CA ASP A 157 10.12 -2.83 10.79
C ASP A 157 8.82 -3.63 10.69
N LEU A 158 7.67 -2.94 10.55
CA LEU A 158 6.37 -3.60 10.31
C LEU A 158 6.36 -4.36 8.98
N GLU A 159 6.91 -3.80 7.89
CA GLU A 159 7.01 -4.50 6.60
C GLU A 159 7.87 -5.77 6.69
N LEU A 160 8.84 -5.81 7.59
CA LEU A 160 9.73 -6.95 7.81
C LEU A 160 9.27 -7.89 8.92
N GLY A 161 8.13 -7.59 9.58
CA GLY A 161 7.57 -8.39 10.68
C GLY A 161 8.18 -8.11 12.06
N ASP A 162 9.09 -7.14 12.20
CA ASP A 162 9.64 -6.73 13.50
C ASP A 162 8.70 -5.76 14.23
N VAL A 163 7.53 -6.27 14.63
CA VAL A 163 6.54 -5.51 15.42
C VAL A 163 7.13 -5.00 16.73
N GLY A 164 8.04 -5.77 17.35
CA GLY A 164 8.73 -5.36 18.57
C GLY A 164 9.65 -4.16 18.34
N GLY A 165 10.39 -4.14 17.24
CA GLY A 165 11.22 -3.02 16.80
C GLY A 165 10.40 -1.76 16.58
N ALA A 166 9.36 -1.86 15.76
CA ALA A 166 8.44 -0.75 15.49
C ALA A 166 7.85 -0.16 16.78
N ARG A 167 7.37 -1.02 17.69
CA ARG A 167 6.80 -0.60 18.98
C ARG A 167 7.82 0.17 19.83
N ARG A 168 9.06 -0.30 19.91
CA ARG A 168 10.12 0.38 20.66
C ARG A 168 10.42 1.77 20.08
N ILE A 169 10.50 1.88 18.77
CA ILE A 169 10.74 3.17 18.10
C ILE A 169 9.58 4.13 18.36
N ILE A 170 8.35 3.71 18.15
CA ILE A 170 7.15 4.53 18.38
C ILE A 170 7.09 5.01 19.82
N ALA A 171 7.41 4.16 20.80
CA ALA A 171 7.42 4.51 22.21
C ALA A 171 8.46 5.59 22.59
N THR A 172 9.50 5.80 21.76
CA THR A 172 10.50 6.86 21.99
C THR A 172 9.97 8.24 21.61
N PHE A 173 8.86 8.33 20.85
CA PHE A 173 8.27 9.58 20.37
C PHE A 173 6.74 9.61 20.62
N PRO A 174 6.28 9.52 21.88
CA PRO A 174 4.88 9.19 22.19
C PRO A 174 3.88 10.24 21.69
N GLU A 175 4.29 11.51 21.60
CA GLU A 175 3.41 12.63 21.21
C GLU A 175 3.68 13.13 19.78
N ASP A 176 4.60 12.53 19.05
CA ASP A 176 4.96 13.03 17.72
C ASP A 176 4.00 12.52 16.66
N THR A 177 3.30 13.44 16.03
CA THR A 177 2.32 13.16 14.98
C THR A 177 2.93 12.59 13.68
N ALA A 178 4.25 12.59 13.52
CA ALA A 178 4.93 11.90 12.43
C ALA A 178 4.68 10.40 12.48
N PHE A 179 4.37 9.86 13.66
CA PHE A 179 4.11 8.45 13.88
C PHE A 179 2.64 8.05 13.69
N ASP A 180 1.69 8.98 13.56
CA ASP A 180 0.26 8.64 13.53
C ASP A 180 -0.07 7.54 12.53
N VAL A 181 0.50 7.58 11.32
CA VAL A 181 0.20 6.58 10.28
C VAL A 181 0.81 5.21 10.59
N VAL A 182 2.08 5.17 11.00
CA VAL A 182 2.74 3.90 11.33
C VAL A 182 2.21 3.29 12.62
N ALA A 183 1.89 4.13 13.60
CA ALA A 183 1.26 3.69 14.83
C ALA A 183 -0.17 3.18 14.60
N ALA A 184 -0.94 3.79 13.69
CA ALA A 184 -2.23 3.28 13.27
C ALA A 184 -2.13 1.87 12.67
N ARG A 185 -1.09 1.62 11.86
CA ARG A 185 -0.85 0.29 11.33
C ARG A 185 -0.48 -0.72 12.43
N LEU A 186 0.38 -0.32 13.37
CA LEU A 186 0.71 -1.16 14.51
C LEU A 186 -0.54 -1.50 15.33
N ASP A 187 -1.41 -0.51 15.58
CA ASP A 187 -2.66 -0.69 16.33
C ASP A 187 -3.60 -1.65 15.59
N GLU A 188 -3.75 -1.53 14.26
CA GLU A 188 -4.52 -2.45 13.41
C GLU A 188 -3.98 -3.89 13.48
N GLU A 189 -2.67 -4.08 13.27
CA GLU A 189 -2.04 -5.40 13.32
C GLU A 189 -2.14 -6.07 14.71
N THR A 190 -2.32 -5.25 15.75
CA THR A 190 -2.45 -5.72 17.13
C THR A 190 -3.88 -5.68 17.69
N GLY A 191 -4.87 -5.45 16.83
CA GLY A 191 -6.30 -5.52 17.16
C GLY A 191 -6.86 -4.30 17.89
N HIS A 192 -6.17 -3.16 17.85
CA HIS A 192 -6.61 -1.90 18.46
C HIS A 192 -7.23 -0.96 17.40
N LEU A 193 -8.27 -1.44 16.72
CA LEU A 193 -8.83 -0.78 15.54
C LEU A 193 -9.35 0.64 15.81
N ASP A 194 -9.92 0.91 16.99
CA ASP A 194 -10.40 2.25 17.36
C ASP A 194 -9.22 3.24 17.52
N ASP A 195 -8.12 2.80 18.10
CA ASP A 195 -6.90 3.62 18.20
C ASP A 195 -6.32 3.89 16.80
N ALA A 196 -6.29 2.89 15.93
CA ALA A 196 -5.88 3.05 14.53
C ALA A 196 -6.73 4.11 13.80
N ARG A 197 -8.05 4.05 13.95
CA ARG A 197 -8.99 5.03 13.38
C ARG A 197 -8.75 6.44 13.93
N ALA A 198 -8.55 6.58 15.24
CA ALA A 198 -8.27 7.86 15.88
C ALA A 198 -6.96 8.48 15.37
N ARG A 199 -5.90 7.66 15.20
CA ARG A 199 -4.62 8.13 14.65
C ARG A 199 -4.74 8.59 13.19
N VAL A 200 -5.43 7.81 12.34
CA VAL A 200 -5.68 8.22 10.95
C VAL A 200 -6.47 9.52 10.90
N ALA A 201 -7.47 9.71 11.75
CA ALA A 201 -8.23 10.95 11.83
C ALA A 201 -7.34 12.17 12.21
N ARG A 202 -6.40 12.01 13.15
CA ARG A 202 -5.42 13.07 13.47
C ARG A 202 -4.50 13.37 12.28
N ALA A 203 -4.01 12.34 11.60
CA ALA A 203 -3.17 12.51 10.41
C ALA A 203 -3.92 13.25 9.28
N MET A 204 -5.21 12.96 9.08
CA MET A 204 -6.09 13.66 8.13
C MET A 204 -6.23 15.15 8.49
N ALA A 205 -6.64 15.45 9.72
CA ALA A 205 -6.80 16.82 10.20
C ALA A 205 -5.51 17.63 10.03
N ARG A 206 -4.37 17.02 10.33
CA ARG A 206 -3.06 17.66 10.11
C ARG A 206 -2.77 17.91 8.63
N ALA A 207 -3.00 16.92 7.76
CA ALA A 207 -2.75 17.05 6.33
C ALA A 207 -3.60 18.17 5.69
N ASP A 208 -4.81 18.40 6.19
CA ASP A 208 -5.69 19.45 5.72
C ASP A 208 -5.25 20.85 6.15
N THR A 209 -4.43 20.97 7.21
CA THR A 209 -3.88 22.27 7.67
C THR A 209 -2.56 22.64 6.99
N ILE A 210 -1.88 21.69 6.36
CA ILE A 210 -0.59 21.91 5.67
C ILE A 210 -0.86 22.31 4.22
N TYR A 211 -0.53 23.53 3.87
CA TYR A 211 -0.84 24.14 2.57
C TYR A 211 -0.34 23.37 1.35
N ASP A 212 0.82 22.77 1.42
CA ASP A 212 1.50 22.07 0.32
C ASP A 212 1.36 20.54 0.35
N THR A 213 0.46 20.01 1.19
CA THR A 213 0.19 18.56 1.18
C THR A 213 -0.40 18.16 -0.17
N PRO A 214 0.25 17.24 -0.92
CA PRO A 214 -0.26 16.75 -2.19
C PRO A 214 -1.70 16.23 -2.08
N ALA A 215 -2.52 16.51 -3.07
CA ALA A 215 -3.91 16.07 -3.09
C ALA A 215 -4.02 14.52 -3.06
N GLU A 216 -3.12 13.84 -3.76
CA GLU A 216 -3.03 12.37 -3.72
C GLU A 216 -2.84 11.88 -2.29
N ARG A 217 -1.92 12.48 -1.52
CA ARG A 217 -1.68 12.08 -0.12
C ARG A 217 -2.88 12.36 0.78
N ARG A 218 -3.55 13.49 0.62
CA ARG A 218 -4.79 13.79 1.36
C ARG A 218 -5.86 12.73 1.04
N ALA A 219 -6.07 12.44 -0.25
CA ALA A 219 -6.98 11.40 -0.69
C ALA A 219 -6.59 10.01 -0.14
N TRP A 220 -5.30 9.72 -0.04
CA TRP A 220 -4.81 8.48 0.55
C TRP A 220 -5.22 8.33 2.02
N LEU A 221 -5.12 9.40 2.82
CA LEU A 221 -5.54 9.36 4.23
C LEU A 221 -7.04 9.10 4.37
N HIS A 222 -7.88 9.77 3.55
CA HIS A 222 -9.31 9.50 3.51
C HIS A 222 -9.62 8.06 3.06
N ALA A 223 -8.94 7.56 2.03
CA ALA A 223 -9.07 6.17 1.61
C ALA A 223 -8.69 5.21 2.74
N ARG A 224 -7.61 5.49 3.47
CA ARG A 224 -7.18 4.68 4.61
C ARG A 224 -8.23 4.68 5.74
N SER A 225 -8.86 5.83 6.02
CA SER A 225 -9.99 5.91 6.95
C SER A 225 -11.16 5.04 6.49
N GLY A 226 -11.47 5.04 5.18
CA GLY A 226 -12.50 4.19 4.59
C GLY A 226 -12.19 2.70 4.72
N GLU A 227 -10.94 2.31 4.59
CA GLU A 227 -10.49 0.92 4.74
C GLU A 227 -10.66 0.43 6.19
N LEU A 228 -10.19 1.21 7.17
CA LEU A 228 -10.38 0.89 8.60
C LEU A 228 -11.87 0.86 8.99
N ALA A 229 -12.71 1.66 8.32
CA ALA A 229 -14.15 1.60 8.52
C ALA A 229 -14.76 0.30 7.96
N LEU A 230 -14.31 -0.18 6.79
CA LEU A 230 -14.73 -1.50 6.26
C LEU A 230 -14.29 -2.63 7.17
N GLU A 231 -13.07 -2.57 7.68
CA GLU A 231 -12.54 -3.55 8.64
C GLU A 231 -13.38 -3.60 9.92
N ALA A 232 -13.88 -2.45 10.37
CA ALA A 232 -14.81 -2.33 11.50
C ALA A 232 -16.26 -2.75 11.15
N GLY A 233 -16.57 -3.11 9.91
CA GLY A 233 -17.92 -3.39 9.44
C GLY A 233 -18.78 -2.13 9.19
N ASP A 234 -18.24 -0.92 9.32
CA ASP A 234 -18.96 0.34 9.09
C ASP A 234 -18.91 0.74 7.61
N VAL A 235 -19.70 0.04 6.79
CA VAL A 235 -19.78 0.25 5.35
C VAL A 235 -20.21 1.69 5.00
N ALA A 236 -21.07 2.29 5.82
CA ALA A 236 -21.56 3.65 5.59
C ALA A 236 -20.43 4.69 5.81
N ALA A 237 -19.64 4.57 6.87
CA ALA A 237 -18.46 5.42 7.09
C ALA A 237 -17.41 5.20 5.99
N ALA A 238 -17.18 3.96 5.57
CA ALA A 238 -16.27 3.64 4.49
C ALA A 238 -16.69 4.34 3.18
N GLY A 239 -17.98 4.31 2.85
CA GLY A 239 -18.53 4.99 1.67
C GLY A 239 -18.33 6.51 1.73
N ARG A 240 -18.56 7.14 2.89
CA ARG A 240 -18.31 8.59 3.06
C ARG A 240 -16.83 8.92 2.88
N ALA A 241 -15.94 8.23 3.57
CA ALA A 241 -14.50 8.49 3.50
C ALA A 241 -13.93 8.28 2.08
N THR A 242 -14.37 7.26 1.37
CA THR A 242 -13.96 7.04 -0.03
C THR A 242 -14.53 8.09 -0.98
N GLY A 243 -15.76 8.56 -0.74
CA GLY A 243 -16.34 9.68 -1.49
C GLY A 243 -15.52 10.95 -1.33
N GLU A 244 -15.10 11.29 -0.11
CA GLU A 244 -14.22 12.42 0.19
C GLU A 244 -12.85 12.26 -0.49
N ALA A 245 -12.24 11.08 -0.42
CA ALA A 245 -10.99 10.78 -1.11
C ALA A 245 -11.09 11.04 -2.62
N LEU A 246 -12.16 10.57 -3.27
CA LEU A 246 -12.39 10.74 -4.71
C LEU A 246 -12.78 12.17 -5.08
N ALA A 247 -13.37 12.93 -4.17
CA ALA A 247 -13.59 14.37 -4.37
C ALA A 247 -12.27 15.16 -4.37
N ILE A 248 -11.30 14.77 -3.53
CA ILE A 248 -9.97 15.39 -3.46
C ILE A 248 -9.13 14.97 -4.68
N PHE A 249 -9.08 13.66 -4.98
CA PHE A 249 -8.29 13.13 -6.09
C PHE A 249 -9.09 12.03 -6.84
N PRO A 250 -9.77 12.37 -7.95
CA PRO A 250 -10.76 11.51 -8.60
C PRO A 250 -10.22 10.19 -9.16
N THR A 251 -8.91 10.10 -9.39
CA THR A 251 -8.23 8.89 -9.91
C THR A 251 -7.40 8.19 -8.85
N HIS A 252 -7.72 8.36 -7.56
CA HIS A 252 -6.99 7.72 -6.48
C HIS A 252 -7.26 6.20 -6.48
N LEU A 253 -6.26 5.40 -6.86
CA LEU A 253 -6.38 3.96 -7.06
C LEU A 253 -6.99 3.25 -5.83
N ARG A 254 -6.43 3.47 -4.63
CA ARG A 254 -6.91 2.84 -3.41
C ARG A 254 -8.35 3.24 -3.07
N ALA A 255 -8.72 4.51 -3.23
CA ALA A 255 -10.09 4.95 -2.99
C ALA A 255 -11.08 4.28 -3.96
N LEU A 256 -10.72 4.14 -5.24
CA LEU A 256 -11.53 3.40 -6.21
C LEU A 256 -11.68 1.92 -5.83
N THR A 257 -10.60 1.29 -5.37
CA THR A 257 -10.61 -0.11 -4.89
C THR A 257 -11.54 -0.27 -3.69
N ILE A 258 -11.45 0.62 -2.70
CA ILE A 258 -12.31 0.58 -1.52
C ILE A 258 -13.77 0.90 -1.89
N ALA A 259 -14.01 1.86 -2.79
CA ALA A 259 -15.35 2.16 -3.29
C ALA A 259 -16.00 0.94 -3.99
N ALA A 260 -15.22 0.15 -4.75
CA ALA A 260 -15.70 -1.10 -5.32
C ALA A 260 -16.06 -2.12 -4.22
N ARG A 261 -15.26 -2.25 -3.17
CA ARG A 261 -15.55 -3.12 -2.02
C ARG A 261 -16.79 -2.64 -1.24
N VAL A 262 -16.95 -1.34 -1.04
CA VAL A 262 -18.16 -0.74 -0.42
C VAL A 262 -19.40 -1.07 -1.24
N ALA A 263 -19.32 -0.93 -2.56
CA ALA A 263 -20.42 -1.26 -3.45
C ALA A 263 -20.78 -2.76 -3.40
N LEU A 264 -19.78 -3.66 -3.37
CA LEU A 264 -20.00 -5.10 -3.18
C LEU A 264 -20.68 -5.38 -1.84
N ALA A 265 -20.22 -4.77 -0.77
CA ALA A 265 -20.84 -4.94 0.57
C ALA A 265 -22.29 -4.47 0.64
N ASN A 266 -22.65 -3.46 -0.16
CA ASN A 266 -24.03 -2.98 -0.30
C ASN A 266 -24.88 -3.77 -1.32
N GLY A 267 -24.29 -4.75 -2.02
CA GLY A 267 -24.97 -5.49 -3.10
C GLY A 267 -25.16 -4.69 -4.39
N ASP A 268 -24.52 -3.51 -4.50
CA ASP A 268 -24.57 -2.67 -5.71
C ASP A 268 -23.52 -3.13 -6.74
N LEU A 269 -23.81 -4.24 -7.40
CA LEU A 269 -22.91 -4.87 -8.36
C LEU A 269 -22.56 -3.95 -9.56
N PRO A 270 -23.49 -3.17 -10.14
CA PRO A 270 -23.14 -2.21 -11.20
C PRO A 270 -22.14 -1.14 -10.73
N ALA A 271 -22.31 -0.58 -9.53
CA ALA A 271 -21.38 0.37 -8.99
C ALA A 271 -20.02 -0.27 -8.68
N ALA A 272 -20.01 -1.49 -8.15
CA ALA A 272 -18.77 -2.23 -7.87
C ALA A 272 -17.96 -2.42 -9.15
N GLU A 273 -18.58 -2.89 -10.22
CA GLU A 273 -17.92 -3.04 -11.51
C GLU A 273 -17.39 -1.72 -12.06
N ALA A 274 -18.20 -0.64 -12.02
CA ALA A 274 -17.79 0.67 -12.52
C ALA A 274 -16.57 1.22 -11.78
N GLN A 275 -16.51 1.09 -10.44
CA GLN A 275 -15.36 1.53 -9.67
C GLN A 275 -14.13 0.66 -9.92
N ALA A 276 -14.29 -0.66 -10.02
CA ALA A 276 -13.21 -1.57 -10.36
C ALA A 276 -12.64 -1.31 -11.76
N GLN A 277 -13.49 -1.05 -12.76
CA GLN A 277 -13.07 -0.66 -14.12
C GLN A 277 -12.23 0.64 -14.10
N ARG A 278 -12.67 1.64 -13.33
CA ARG A 278 -11.90 2.89 -13.15
C ARG A 278 -10.55 2.61 -12.50
N ALA A 279 -10.48 1.74 -11.50
CA ALA A 279 -9.24 1.36 -10.85
C ALA A 279 -8.30 0.61 -11.81
N VAL A 280 -8.81 -0.33 -12.60
CA VAL A 280 -8.06 -1.06 -13.64
C VAL A 280 -7.48 -0.11 -14.69
N ALA A 281 -8.23 0.94 -15.08
CA ALA A 281 -7.74 1.94 -16.03
C ALA A 281 -6.54 2.75 -15.51
N ILE A 282 -6.39 2.88 -14.18
CA ILE A 282 -5.21 3.51 -13.55
C ILE A 282 -4.05 2.51 -13.48
N GLN A 283 -4.32 1.33 -12.90
CA GLN A 283 -3.30 0.31 -12.72
C GLN A 283 -3.95 -1.09 -12.66
N PRO A 284 -3.81 -1.90 -13.72
CA PRO A 284 -4.32 -3.27 -13.73
C PRO A 284 -3.43 -4.18 -12.87
N ASN A 285 -3.72 -4.25 -11.58
CA ASN A 285 -3.04 -5.13 -10.64
C ASN A 285 -3.95 -6.30 -10.22
N PRO A 286 -3.43 -7.36 -9.58
CA PRO A 286 -4.22 -8.54 -9.22
C PRO A 286 -5.44 -8.24 -8.35
N GLU A 287 -5.34 -7.28 -7.42
CA GLU A 287 -6.45 -6.92 -6.53
C GLU A 287 -7.63 -6.32 -7.30
N VAL A 288 -7.37 -5.28 -8.10
CA VAL A 288 -8.46 -4.58 -8.81
C VAL A 288 -9.02 -5.43 -9.95
N LEU A 289 -8.20 -6.28 -10.59
CA LEU A 289 -8.68 -7.24 -11.60
C LEU A 289 -9.51 -8.35 -10.95
N GLY A 290 -9.13 -8.81 -9.76
CA GLY A 290 -9.93 -9.76 -8.98
C GLY A 290 -11.31 -9.17 -8.66
N LEU A 291 -11.36 -7.97 -8.06
CA LEU A 291 -12.62 -7.29 -7.75
C LEU A 291 -13.50 -7.08 -9.00
N LEU A 292 -12.90 -6.73 -10.16
CA LEU A 292 -13.64 -6.58 -11.41
C LEU A 292 -14.23 -7.91 -11.87
N GLY A 293 -13.44 -8.98 -11.88
CA GLY A 293 -13.87 -10.31 -12.27
C GLY A 293 -14.97 -10.85 -11.36
N ASP A 294 -14.87 -10.61 -10.05
CA ASP A 294 -15.88 -11.04 -9.07
C ASP A 294 -17.19 -10.26 -9.25
N ALA A 295 -17.14 -8.95 -9.47
CA ALA A 295 -18.32 -8.13 -9.74
C ALA A 295 -19.02 -8.59 -11.05
N GLN A 296 -18.28 -8.84 -12.12
CA GLN A 296 -18.79 -9.34 -13.39
C GLN A 296 -19.41 -10.75 -13.24
N SER A 297 -18.75 -11.63 -12.49
CA SER A 297 -19.27 -12.97 -12.21
C SER A 297 -20.57 -12.92 -11.42
N ALA A 298 -20.65 -12.06 -10.39
CA ALA A 298 -21.87 -11.87 -9.60
C ALA A 298 -23.03 -11.30 -10.43
N ARG A 299 -22.75 -10.51 -11.47
CA ARG A 299 -23.74 -10.02 -12.44
C ARG A 299 -24.15 -11.04 -13.51
N GLY A 300 -23.50 -12.20 -13.55
CA GLY A 300 -23.71 -13.22 -14.58
C GLY A 300 -23.03 -12.90 -15.91
N GLU A 301 -22.11 -11.95 -15.96
CA GLU A 301 -21.37 -11.53 -17.15
C GLU A 301 -20.18 -12.47 -17.42
N THR A 302 -20.46 -13.75 -17.64
CA THR A 302 -19.46 -14.82 -17.67
C THR A 302 -18.34 -14.61 -18.69
N ALA A 303 -18.65 -14.06 -19.86
CA ALA A 303 -17.65 -13.77 -20.89
C ALA A 303 -16.70 -12.63 -20.49
N ALA A 304 -17.23 -11.57 -19.86
CA ALA A 304 -16.43 -10.45 -19.35
C ALA A 304 -15.54 -10.90 -18.19
N ALA A 305 -16.10 -11.65 -17.23
CA ALA A 305 -15.35 -12.23 -16.12
C ALA A 305 -14.21 -13.15 -16.59
N ALA A 306 -14.45 -13.97 -17.62
CA ALA A 306 -13.41 -14.82 -18.20
C ALA A 306 -12.29 -13.98 -18.84
N ALA A 307 -12.63 -12.95 -19.61
CA ALA A 307 -11.64 -12.05 -20.20
C ALA A 307 -10.83 -11.31 -19.13
N THR A 308 -11.46 -10.83 -18.06
CA THR A 308 -10.80 -10.18 -16.93
C THR A 308 -9.83 -11.16 -16.23
N ARG A 309 -10.25 -12.41 -16.02
CA ARG A 309 -9.39 -13.46 -15.47
C ARG A 309 -8.17 -13.74 -16.34
N ASP A 310 -8.32 -13.77 -17.66
CA ASP A 310 -7.19 -13.99 -18.59
C ASP A 310 -6.17 -12.84 -18.49
N VAL A 311 -6.64 -11.60 -18.35
CA VAL A 311 -5.77 -10.44 -18.08
C VAL A 311 -5.07 -10.60 -16.75
N LEU A 312 -5.80 -10.96 -15.68
CA LEU A 312 -5.21 -11.17 -14.35
C LEU A 312 -4.12 -12.25 -14.39
N LEU A 313 -4.36 -13.38 -15.05
CA LEU A 313 -3.37 -14.44 -15.18
C LEU A 313 -2.15 -14.01 -15.99
N ALA A 314 -2.31 -13.12 -16.97
CA ALA A 314 -1.18 -12.53 -17.69
C ALA A 314 -0.37 -11.60 -16.78
N VAL A 315 -1.04 -10.76 -15.99
CA VAL A 315 -0.44 -9.90 -14.97
C VAL A 315 0.29 -10.73 -13.92
N ALA A 316 -0.35 -11.80 -13.43
CA ALA A 316 0.24 -12.70 -12.44
C ALA A 316 1.54 -13.36 -12.94
N ARG A 317 1.59 -13.81 -14.21
CA ARG A 317 2.82 -14.39 -14.80
C ARG A 317 3.97 -13.38 -14.84
N ILE A 318 3.69 -12.12 -15.13
CA ILE A 318 4.71 -11.07 -15.14
C ILE A 318 5.13 -10.74 -13.70
N GLY A 319 4.18 -10.64 -12.79
CA GLY A 319 4.43 -10.40 -11.38
C GLY A 319 5.30 -11.50 -10.75
N ASP A 320 5.00 -12.76 -11.04
CA ASP A 320 5.79 -13.91 -10.56
C ASP A 320 7.24 -13.87 -11.08
N ALA A 321 7.43 -13.57 -12.37
CA ALA A 321 8.78 -13.44 -12.96
C ALA A 321 9.61 -12.31 -12.34
N LEU A 322 8.96 -11.27 -11.81
CA LEU A 322 9.60 -10.10 -11.21
C LEU A 322 9.58 -10.11 -9.67
N HIS A 323 8.96 -11.11 -9.07
CA HIS A 323 8.72 -11.23 -7.62
C HIS A 323 7.99 -10.02 -7.04
N VAL A 324 6.89 -9.63 -7.70
CA VAL A 324 6.07 -8.50 -7.31
C VAL A 324 4.60 -8.91 -7.23
N ASN A 325 3.88 -8.34 -6.27
CA ASN A 325 2.51 -8.70 -5.96
C ASN A 325 2.33 -10.18 -5.52
N ASP A 326 3.40 -10.82 -5.07
CA ASP A 326 3.41 -12.24 -4.72
C ASP A 326 2.22 -12.61 -3.83
N ARG A 327 1.99 -11.89 -2.74
CA ARG A 327 0.87 -12.14 -1.83
C ARG A 327 -0.50 -12.01 -2.50
N LEU A 328 -0.72 -10.95 -3.30
CA LEU A 328 -2.01 -10.72 -3.96
C LEU A 328 -2.31 -11.80 -5.00
N ILE A 329 -1.29 -12.25 -5.73
CA ILE A 329 -1.40 -13.35 -6.69
C ILE A 329 -1.73 -14.64 -5.94
N ALA A 330 -1.00 -14.95 -4.89
CA ALA A 330 -1.17 -16.17 -4.10
C ALA A 330 -2.58 -16.25 -3.49
N LEU A 331 -3.06 -15.17 -2.88
CA LEU A 331 -4.40 -15.11 -2.29
C LEU A 331 -5.47 -15.27 -3.36
N TRP A 332 -5.38 -14.54 -4.47
CA TRP A 332 -6.36 -14.66 -5.55
C TRP A 332 -6.41 -16.07 -6.14
N GLU A 333 -5.26 -16.69 -6.41
CA GLU A 333 -5.21 -18.07 -6.93
C GLU A 333 -5.82 -19.06 -5.93
N ALA A 334 -5.56 -18.88 -4.64
CA ALA A 334 -6.12 -19.73 -3.58
C ALA A 334 -7.63 -19.56 -3.45
N ASP A 335 -8.14 -18.31 -3.43
CA ASP A 335 -9.57 -18.02 -3.34
C ASP A 335 -10.36 -18.64 -4.48
N HIS A 336 -9.80 -18.63 -5.69
CA HIS A 336 -10.46 -19.15 -6.90
C HIS A 336 -10.12 -20.62 -7.22
N GLY A 337 -9.32 -21.29 -6.38
CA GLY A 337 -8.91 -22.67 -6.61
C GLY A 337 -8.07 -22.87 -7.88
N VAL A 338 -7.38 -21.82 -8.33
CA VAL A 338 -6.55 -21.83 -9.54
C VAL A 338 -5.09 -21.97 -9.15
N ARG A 339 -4.38 -22.93 -9.76
CA ARG A 339 -2.92 -23.14 -9.55
C ARG A 339 -2.51 -23.15 -8.07
N VAL A 340 -3.26 -23.82 -7.20
CA VAL A 340 -3.08 -23.75 -5.72
C VAL A 340 -1.67 -24.15 -5.25
N ASP A 341 -0.98 -25.06 -5.92
CA ASP A 341 0.40 -25.40 -5.60
C ASP A 341 1.39 -24.28 -5.96
N HIS A 342 1.12 -23.56 -7.04
CA HIS A 342 1.87 -22.37 -7.42
C HIS A 342 1.66 -21.25 -6.40
N ALA A 343 0.39 -21.00 -6.01
CA ALA A 343 0.03 -20.04 -4.97
C ALA A 343 0.78 -20.32 -3.65
N TYR A 344 0.83 -21.59 -3.22
CA TYR A 344 1.60 -22.00 -2.05
C TYR A 344 3.11 -21.73 -2.21
N GLY A 345 3.67 -22.00 -3.39
CA GLY A 345 5.08 -21.70 -3.69
C GLY A 345 5.41 -20.22 -3.61
N ILE A 346 4.52 -19.36 -4.13
CA ILE A 346 4.64 -17.90 -4.05
C ILE A 346 4.55 -17.42 -2.60
N ALA A 347 3.56 -17.86 -1.84
CA ALA A 347 3.38 -17.46 -0.44
C ALA A 347 4.60 -17.83 0.43
N ARG A 348 5.19 -18.99 0.20
CA ARG A 348 6.45 -19.39 0.86
C ARG A 348 7.61 -18.46 0.53
N ARG A 349 7.70 -18.01 -0.70
CA ARG A 349 8.74 -17.07 -1.17
C ARG A 349 8.54 -15.69 -0.55
N ASP A 350 7.31 -15.21 -0.49
CA ASP A 350 6.97 -13.93 0.15
C ASP A 350 7.33 -13.93 1.62
N LEU A 351 6.97 -14.99 2.36
CA LEU A 351 7.31 -15.15 3.78
C LEU A 351 8.83 -15.15 4.04
N ALA A 352 9.65 -15.66 3.12
CA ALA A 352 11.11 -15.62 3.25
C ALA A 352 11.70 -14.19 3.21
N VAL A 353 10.95 -13.25 2.65
CA VAL A 353 11.34 -11.83 2.54
C VAL A 353 10.78 -11.03 3.71
N ARG A 354 9.54 -11.30 4.13
CA ARG A 354 8.78 -10.54 5.12
C ARG A 354 8.00 -11.49 6.03
N ASP A 355 8.34 -11.51 7.30
CA ASP A 355 7.69 -12.34 8.33
C ASP A 355 6.59 -11.56 9.06
N ASP A 356 5.68 -10.96 8.31
CA ASP A 356 4.53 -10.24 8.84
C ASP A 356 3.29 -11.15 8.96
N ILE A 357 2.23 -10.65 9.63
CA ILE A 357 0.99 -11.42 9.82
C ILE A 357 0.26 -11.72 8.49
N TYR A 358 0.41 -10.87 7.49
CA TYR A 358 -0.22 -11.03 6.19
C TYR A 358 0.49 -12.06 5.31
N ALA A 359 1.82 -12.18 5.43
CA ALA A 359 2.57 -13.23 4.74
C ALA A 359 2.32 -14.60 5.37
N GLU A 360 2.20 -14.67 6.70
CA GLU A 360 1.79 -15.87 7.41
C GLU A 360 0.34 -16.28 7.05
N ASP A 361 -0.59 -15.32 6.94
CA ASP A 361 -1.95 -15.59 6.47
C ASP A 361 -1.99 -16.14 5.05
N ALA A 362 -1.26 -15.51 4.12
CA ALA A 362 -1.18 -15.97 2.74
C ALA A 362 -0.61 -17.40 2.65
N LEU A 363 0.42 -17.71 3.47
CA LEU A 363 0.95 -19.07 3.55
C LEU A 363 -0.08 -20.04 4.14
N ALA A 364 -0.77 -19.64 5.21
CA ALA A 364 -1.79 -20.47 5.85
C ALA A 364 -2.91 -20.82 4.87
N TRP A 365 -3.44 -19.80 4.20
CA TRP A 365 -4.54 -19.97 3.27
C TRP A 365 -4.17 -20.81 2.05
N THR A 366 -3.05 -20.52 1.40
CA THR A 366 -2.57 -21.29 0.23
C THR A 366 -2.21 -22.72 0.61
N ALA A 367 -1.67 -22.97 1.83
CA ALA A 367 -1.43 -24.30 2.35
C ALA A 367 -2.73 -25.08 2.55
N ALA A 368 -3.76 -24.46 3.14
CA ALA A 368 -5.08 -25.06 3.32
C ALA A 368 -5.70 -25.44 1.97
N ARG A 369 -5.72 -24.49 1.02
CA ARG A 369 -6.29 -24.70 -0.33
C ARG A 369 -5.54 -25.77 -1.15
N SER A 370 -4.30 -26.09 -0.78
CA SER A 370 -3.49 -27.15 -1.39
C SER A 370 -3.40 -28.42 -0.52
N GLY A 371 -4.23 -28.54 0.52
CA GLY A 371 -4.34 -29.72 1.38
C GLY A 371 -3.20 -29.90 2.41
N ARG A 372 -2.38 -28.88 2.62
CA ARG A 372 -1.22 -28.88 3.55
C ARG A 372 -1.62 -28.40 4.94
N TRP A 373 -2.56 -29.09 5.58
CA TRP A 373 -3.25 -28.66 6.80
C TRP A 373 -2.33 -28.39 7.99
N ALA A 374 -1.25 -29.17 8.16
CA ALA A 374 -0.29 -28.95 9.24
C ALA A 374 0.42 -27.59 9.12
N ILE A 375 0.79 -27.19 7.90
CA ILE A 375 1.40 -25.89 7.62
C ILE A 375 0.35 -24.78 7.78
N ALA A 376 -0.86 -25.01 7.26
CA ALA A 376 -1.97 -24.05 7.40
C ALA A 376 -2.24 -23.71 8.86
N ARG A 377 -2.29 -24.71 9.74
CA ARG A 377 -2.47 -24.53 11.19
C ARG A 377 -1.35 -23.72 11.83
N GLU A 378 -0.11 -24.05 11.52
CA GLU A 378 1.06 -23.35 12.10
C GLU A 378 1.07 -21.88 11.67
N SER A 379 0.90 -21.62 10.37
CA SER A 379 0.97 -20.27 9.83
C SER A 379 -0.22 -19.42 10.26
N ILE A 380 -1.45 -19.96 10.33
CA ILE A 380 -2.59 -19.14 10.80
C ILE A 380 -2.45 -18.78 12.28
N ALA A 381 -1.87 -19.64 13.11
CA ALA A 381 -1.57 -19.30 14.50
C ALA A 381 -0.55 -18.16 14.61
N LYS A 382 0.42 -18.12 13.70
CA LYS A 382 1.39 -17.01 13.61
C LYS A 382 0.76 -15.75 13.06
N ALA A 383 -0.14 -15.83 12.08
CA ALA A 383 -0.89 -14.67 11.58
C ALA A 383 -1.72 -14.00 12.68
N LEU A 384 -2.26 -14.78 13.60
CA LEU A 384 -3.07 -14.30 14.72
C LEU A 384 -2.27 -13.90 15.97
N ARG A 385 -0.93 -14.02 15.94
CA ARG A 385 -0.05 -13.89 17.13
C ARG A 385 -0.17 -12.55 17.87
N TYR A 386 -0.51 -11.48 17.16
CA TYR A 386 -0.64 -10.14 17.74
C TYR A 386 -2.09 -9.73 18.02
N GLY A 387 -3.07 -10.56 17.67
CA GLY A 387 -4.46 -10.32 17.96
C GLY A 387 -5.19 -9.43 16.96
N THR A 388 -4.74 -9.40 15.72
CA THR A 388 -5.40 -8.67 14.62
C THR A 388 -6.89 -8.97 14.53
N HIS A 389 -7.66 -7.98 14.09
CA HIS A 389 -9.08 -8.11 13.76
C HIS A 389 -9.31 -8.05 12.23
N ASP A 390 -8.27 -8.24 11.42
CA ASP A 390 -8.40 -8.26 9.95
C ASP A 390 -9.44 -9.31 9.52
N PRO A 391 -10.53 -8.91 8.82
CA PRO A 391 -11.61 -9.82 8.47
C PRO A 391 -11.19 -10.95 7.53
N ALA A 392 -10.18 -10.73 6.66
CA ALA A 392 -9.71 -11.76 5.76
C ALA A 392 -8.93 -12.84 6.52
N ILE A 393 -8.01 -12.43 7.41
CA ILE A 393 -7.25 -13.33 8.27
C ILE A 393 -8.20 -14.15 9.16
N LEU A 394 -9.21 -13.49 9.74
CA LEU A 394 -10.16 -14.16 10.61
C LEU A 394 -11.06 -15.14 9.83
N ARG A 395 -11.47 -14.81 8.60
CA ARG A 395 -12.21 -15.73 7.70
C ARG A 395 -11.35 -16.95 7.37
N HIS A 396 -10.09 -16.77 6.96
CA HIS A 396 -9.18 -17.88 6.68
C HIS A 396 -8.97 -18.76 7.92
N ALA A 397 -8.82 -18.13 9.08
CA ALA A 397 -8.72 -18.84 10.35
C ALA A 397 -9.95 -19.70 10.63
N ALA A 398 -11.16 -19.15 10.42
CA ALA A 398 -12.40 -19.89 10.63
C ALA A 398 -12.49 -21.12 9.70
N GLU A 399 -12.17 -20.96 8.42
CA GLU A 399 -12.19 -22.06 7.45
C GLU A 399 -11.12 -23.13 7.75
N ILE A 400 -9.90 -22.73 8.09
CA ILE A 400 -8.82 -23.66 8.45
C ILE A 400 -9.20 -24.44 9.70
N THR A 401 -9.77 -23.76 10.70
CA THR A 401 -10.13 -24.41 11.97
C THR A 401 -11.32 -25.35 11.87
N ALA A 402 -12.23 -25.10 10.92
CA ALA A 402 -13.33 -26.00 10.64
C ALA A 402 -12.88 -27.38 10.12
N HIS A 403 -11.66 -27.47 9.58
CA HIS A 403 -11.04 -28.71 9.08
C HIS A 403 -10.10 -29.38 10.10
N LEU A 404 -9.92 -28.77 11.27
CA LEU A 404 -9.02 -29.25 12.33
C LEU A 404 -9.83 -29.66 13.55
N ASP A 405 -9.37 -30.65 14.30
CA ASP A 405 -9.97 -30.99 15.58
C ASP A 405 -9.81 -29.83 16.57
N ALA A 406 -10.87 -29.57 17.38
CA ALA A 406 -10.90 -28.44 18.31
C ALA A 406 -9.75 -28.46 19.34
N SER A 407 -9.10 -29.61 19.55
CA SER A 407 -7.91 -29.79 20.40
C SER A 407 -6.64 -29.19 19.83
N ASP A 408 -6.61 -28.88 18.52
CA ASP A 408 -5.40 -28.46 17.79
C ASP A 408 -5.17 -26.94 17.81
N LEU A 409 -6.07 -26.18 18.42
CA LEU A 409 -6.03 -24.70 18.44
C LEU A 409 -5.66 -24.16 19.82
N SER A 410 -4.92 -23.06 19.83
CA SER A 410 -4.69 -22.30 21.06
C SER A 410 -6.03 -21.83 21.66
N PRO A 411 -6.27 -22.02 22.97
CA PRO A 411 -7.50 -21.58 23.64
C PRO A 411 -7.81 -20.08 23.48
N ALA A 412 -6.82 -19.26 23.20
CA ALA A 412 -6.99 -17.81 23.00
C ALA A 412 -7.60 -17.43 21.63
N VAL A 413 -7.51 -18.31 20.62
CA VAL A 413 -7.98 -18.08 19.25
C VAL A 413 -9.42 -18.49 19.06
N ILE A 414 -9.85 -19.57 19.72
CA ILE A 414 -11.19 -20.15 19.59
C ILE A 414 -12.33 -19.16 19.86
N PRO A 415 -12.31 -18.33 20.94
CA PRO A 415 -13.38 -17.40 21.21
C PRO A 415 -13.55 -16.32 20.12
N ARG A 416 -12.46 -15.87 19.51
CA ARG A 416 -12.47 -14.84 18.45
C ARG A 416 -13.09 -15.37 17.16
N ILE A 417 -12.70 -16.59 16.76
CA ILE A 417 -13.27 -17.26 15.59
C ILE A 417 -14.77 -17.52 15.80
N ARG A 418 -15.20 -17.93 17.01
CA ARG A 418 -16.61 -18.15 17.33
C ARG A 418 -17.44 -16.87 17.33
N ALA A 419 -16.88 -15.76 17.79
CA ALA A 419 -17.57 -14.47 17.78
C ALA A 419 -17.86 -13.97 16.35
N MET A 420 -16.98 -14.29 15.40
CA MET A 420 -17.17 -13.93 13.98
C MET A 420 -18.16 -14.86 13.26
N ALA A 421 -18.18 -16.14 13.58
CA ALA A 421 -19.13 -17.09 13.00
C ALA A 421 -20.58 -16.84 13.48
N ALA A 422 -20.77 -15.97 14.48
CA ALA A 422 -22.07 -15.62 15.06
C ALA A 422 -22.65 -14.30 14.51
N ASN A 423 -21.90 -13.55 13.74
CA ASN A 423 -22.30 -12.31 13.06
C ASN A 423 -22.34 -12.52 11.54
#